data_1eb61f59f6846dd8bfa17c0401f02b9c
#
_entry.id   1eb61f59f6846dd8bfa17c0401f02b9c
#
_cell.length_a   1.000
_cell.length_b   1.000
_cell.length_c   1.000
_cell.angle_alpha   90.00
_cell.angle_beta   90.00
_cell.angle_gamma   90.00
#
_symmetry.space_group_name_H-M   'P 1'
#
loop_
_entity.id
_entity.type
_entity.pdbx_description
1 polymer ?
#
loop_
_entity_poly.entity_id
_entity_poly.type
_entity_poly.pdbx_seq_one_letter_code
_entity_poly.pdbx_strand_id
1 'polypeptide(L)'
;MENVVRVLSTLALKGAISSLTGRYQAQSGVRIDADFAPTLALLERLRGGEGADVVILTKEALDDLAAKGTGVADSCADLARSFVGIAVKQGADHPDISTEPALRATLLGARSVAYSRIGASGILFAQLIERLGIASEINARANIIPSGFTAERLVSGEADLAVQQISELKLVSGIEVVGPIPHHLQTPAVFSAGRLAASKRVEPSDRLLKYLGSPEVASVLRESGLEP
;
A
#
# COMPACT_ATOMS: atom_id res chain seq x y z
N MET A 1 30.45 -12.65 -3.52
CA MET A 1 29.23 -12.56 -2.68
C MET A 1 28.19 -11.83 -3.48
N GLU A 2 26.98 -12.38 -3.61
CA GLU A 2 25.90 -11.74 -4.35
C GLU A 2 25.57 -10.38 -3.72
N ASN A 3 25.56 -9.32 -4.51
CA ASN A 3 25.28 -7.98 -4.04
C ASN A 3 23.76 -7.80 -3.99
N VAL A 4 23.14 -8.24 -2.88
CA VAL A 4 21.68 -8.28 -2.68
C VAL A 4 21.30 -7.39 -1.53
N VAL A 5 20.26 -6.57 -1.68
CA VAL A 5 19.61 -5.81 -0.61
C VAL A 5 18.23 -6.42 -0.35
N ARG A 6 18.01 -6.87 0.89
CA ARG A 6 16.72 -7.40 1.35
C ARG A 6 15.81 -6.24 1.72
N VAL A 7 14.62 -6.22 1.11
CA VAL A 7 13.63 -5.16 1.30
C VAL A 7 12.33 -5.76 1.84
N LEU A 8 11.83 -5.26 2.95
CA LEU A 8 10.46 -5.51 3.42
C LEU A 8 9.60 -4.29 3.10
N SER A 9 8.58 -4.47 2.27
CA SER A 9 7.78 -3.35 1.76
C SER A 9 6.29 -3.57 1.94
N THR A 10 5.57 -2.47 2.11
CA THR A 10 4.10 -2.51 2.04
C THR A 10 3.61 -2.94 0.66
N LEU A 11 2.41 -3.51 0.61
CA LEU A 11 1.76 -3.90 -0.64
C LEU A 11 1.54 -2.70 -1.58
N ALA A 12 1.35 -1.50 -1.04
CA ALA A 12 1.11 -0.29 -1.82
C ALA A 12 2.26 0.04 -2.80
N LEU A 13 3.50 -0.31 -2.45
CA LEU A 13 4.68 -0.10 -3.30
C LEU A 13 5.03 -1.31 -4.18
N LYS A 14 4.28 -2.43 -4.08
CA LYS A 14 4.64 -3.68 -4.77
C LYS A 14 4.77 -3.49 -6.29
N GLY A 15 3.83 -2.81 -6.93
CA GLY A 15 3.87 -2.58 -8.38
C GLY A 15 5.11 -1.78 -8.80
N ALA A 16 5.35 -0.66 -8.11
CA ALA A 16 6.49 0.20 -8.39
C ALA A 16 7.83 -0.52 -8.15
N ILE A 17 8.02 -1.12 -6.98
CA ILE A 17 9.28 -1.84 -6.66
C ILE A 17 9.55 -2.98 -7.64
N SER A 18 8.53 -3.79 -7.97
CA SER A 18 8.69 -4.88 -8.94
C SER A 18 9.13 -4.37 -10.31
N SER A 19 8.57 -3.26 -10.78
CA SER A 19 8.94 -2.64 -12.05
C SER A 19 10.36 -2.05 -12.05
N LEU A 20 10.84 -1.60 -10.89
CA LEU A 20 12.16 -0.97 -10.74
C LEU A 20 13.29 -1.98 -10.54
N THR A 21 13.01 -3.20 -10.07
CA THR A 21 14.03 -4.18 -9.67
C THR A 21 15.03 -4.49 -10.79
N GLY A 22 14.56 -4.78 -12.00
CA GLY A 22 15.43 -5.11 -13.13
C GLY A 22 16.28 -3.93 -13.58
N ARG A 23 15.68 -2.72 -13.64
CA ARG A 23 16.39 -1.48 -14.01
C ARG A 23 17.49 -1.16 -12.99
N TYR A 24 17.16 -1.19 -11.71
CA TYR A 24 18.12 -0.93 -10.65
C TYR A 24 19.29 -1.91 -10.65
N GLN A 25 18.99 -3.21 -10.83
CA GLN A 25 20.03 -4.24 -10.92
C GLN A 25 20.98 -3.99 -12.11
N ALA A 26 20.44 -3.62 -13.28
CA ALA A 26 21.25 -3.33 -14.46
C ALA A 26 22.15 -2.11 -14.26
N GLN A 27 21.69 -1.07 -13.56
CA GLN A 27 22.44 0.16 -13.31
C GLN A 27 23.47 0.02 -12.19
N SER A 28 23.14 -0.68 -11.12
CA SER A 28 23.93 -0.68 -9.88
C SER A 28 24.72 -1.97 -9.64
N GLY A 29 24.38 -3.06 -10.34
CA GLY A 29 24.87 -4.39 -10.04
C GLY A 29 24.31 -4.97 -8.72
N VAL A 30 23.31 -4.32 -8.09
CA VAL A 30 22.70 -4.75 -6.83
C VAL A 30 21.30 -5.32 -7.11
N ARG A 31 21.06 -6.55 -6.68
CA ARG A 31 19.72 -7.17 -6.76
C ARG A 31 18.88 -6.77 -5.56
N ILE A 32 17.64 -6.39 -5.83
CA ILE A 32 16.62 -6.18 -4.79
C ILE A 32 15.94 -7.52 -4.53
N ASP A 33 15.93 -7.97 -3.27
CA ASP A 33 15.15 -9.10 -2.79
C ASP A 33 14.00 -8.56 -1.93
N ALA A 34 12.85 -8.33 -2.56
CA ALA A 34 11.71 -7.67 -1.93
C ALA A 34 10.62 -8.66 -1.54
N ASP A 35 10.11 -8.52 -0.32
CA ASP A 35 8.93 -9.20 0.18
C ASP A 35 7.89 -8.19 0.64
N PHE A 36 6.60 -8.52 0.46
CA PHE A 36 5.50 -7.58 0.57
C PHE A 36 4.42 -8.08 1.52
N ALA A 37 4.03 -7.23 2.48
CA ALA A 37 2.93 -7.49 3.40
C ALA A 37 2.34 -6.16 3.92
N PRO A 38 1.16 -6.16 4.56
CA PRO A 38 0.66 -4.97 5.25
C PRO A 38 1.63 -4.46 6.31
N THR A 39 1.68 -3.13 6.54
CA THR A 39 2.62 -2.50 7.49
C THR A 39 2.63 -3.18 8.86
N LEU A 40 1.47 -3.46 9.45
CA LEU A 40 1.40 -4.09 10.77
C LEU A 40 2.02 -5.50 10.77
N ALA A 41 1.80 -6.28 9.73
CA ALA A 41 2.41 -7.61 9.60
C ALA A 41 3.93 -7.53 9.45
N LEU A 42 4.44 -6.53 8.70
CA LEU A 42 5.88 -6.30 8.60
C LEU A 42 6.50 -5.90 9.95
N LEU A 43 5.81 -5.05 10.71
CA LEU A 43 6.27 -4.68 12.07
C LEU A 43 6.32 -5.89 13.01
N GLU A 44 5.36 -6.81 12.92
CA GLU A 44 5.36 -8.07 13.70
C GLU A 44 6.52 -8.97 13.29
N ARG A 45 6.78 -9.13 12.00
CA ARG A 45 7.94 -9.89 11.49
C ARG A 45 9.26 -9.33 11.99
N LEU A 46 9.44 -8.00 11.95
CA LEU A 46 10.62 -7.33 12.49
C LEU A 46 10.77 -7.53 14.01
N ARG A 47 9.67 -7.44 14.78
CA ARG A 47 9.69 -7.74 16.22
C ARG A 47 10.04 -9.21 16.49
N GLY A 48 9.63 -10.11 15.61
CA GLY A 48 9.99 -11.53 15.64
C GLY A 48 11.44 -11.84 15.24
N GLY A 49 12.24 -10.81 14.91
CA GLY A 49 13.66 -10.96 14.56
C GLY A 49 13.93 -11.21 13.08
N GLU A 50 12.94 -11.04 12.19
CA GLU A 50 13.21 -11.12 10.75
C GLU A 50 14.12 -9.98 10.31
N GLY A 51 15.22 -10.33 9.63
CA GLY A 51 16.20 -9.38 9.15
C GLY A 51 15.82 -8.79 7.79
N ALA A 52 16.06 -7.47 7.65
CA ALA A 52 16.03 -6.77 6.37
C ALA A 52 17.10 -5.69 6.36
N ASP A 53 17.45 -5.20 5.18
CA ASP A 53 18.37 -4.09 5.01
C ASP A 53 17.61 -2.76 4.92
N VAL A 54 16.53 -2.74 4.13
CA VAL A 54 15.66 -1.60 3.89
C VAL A 54 14.21 -2.00 4.21
N VAL A 55 13.47 -1.08 4.79
CA VAL A 55 12.01 -1.21 4.98
C VAL A 55 11.29 -0.07 4.27
N ILE A 56 10.10 -0.36 3.73
CA ILE A 56 9.18 0.61 3.17
C ILE A 56 7.84 0.43 3.87
N LEU A 57 7.46 1.39 4.69
CA LEU A 57 6.31 1.34 5.59
C LEU A 57 5.48 2.62 5.44
N THR A 58 4.37 2.73 6.17
CA THR A 58 3.77 4.04 6.37
C THR A 58 4.74 4.94 7.15
N LYS A 59 4.69 6.24 6.89
CA LYS A 59 5.58 7.22 7.52
C LYS A 59 5.58 7.10 9.03
N GLU A 60 4.40 7.02 9.63
CA GLU A 60 4.24 6.94 11.09
C GLU A 60 4.93 5.68 11.66
N ALA A 61 4.82 4.56 10.95
CA ALA A 61 5.45 3.31 11.36
C ALA A 61 6.98 3.37 11.23
N LEU A 62 7.49 4.02 10.20
CA LEU A 62 8.92 4.19 10.01
C LEU A 62 9.50 5.17 11.03
N ASP A 63 8.82 6.28 11.30
CA ASP A 63 9.20 7.26 12.32
C ASP A 63 9.28 6.60 13.72
N ASP A 64 8.33 5.71 14.05
CA ASP A 64 8.34 4.94 15.30
C ASP A 64 9.53 3.97 15.37
N LEU A 65 9.88 3.30 14.27
CA LEU A 65 11.08 2.44 14.21
C LEU A 65 12.36 3.27 14.39
N ALA A 66 12.45 4.44 13.79
CA ALA A 66 13.57 5.35 13.92
C ALA A 66 13.70 5.86 15.35
N ALA A 67 12.61 6.28 15.99
CA ALA A 67 12.58 6.73 17.37
C ALA A 67 13.03 5.64 18.36
N LYS A 68 12.78 4.37 18.05
CA LYS A 68 13.21 3.20 18.83
C LYS A 68 14.65 2.74 18.52
N GLY A 69 15.33 3.40 17.58
CA GLY A 69 16.69 3.04 17.17
C GLY A 69 16.76 1.76 16.31
N THR A 70 15.63 1.19 15.89
CA THR A 70 15.57 0.05 14.97
C THR A 70 15.80 0.51 13.53
N GLY A 71 15.28 1.67 13.16
CA GLY A 71 15.55 2.37 11.90
C GLY A 71 16.64 3.42 12.07
N VAL A 72 17.38 3.72 11.00
CA VAL A 72 18.36 4.81 10.96
C VAL A 72 17.66 6.09 10.53
N ALA A 73 17.44 7.03 11.45
CA ALA A 73 16.65 8.24 11.21
C ALA A 73 17.12 9.04 9.99
N ASP A 74 18.42 9.26 9.86
CA ASP A 74 19.00 10.03 8.74
C ASP A 74 18.88 9.35 7.37
N SER A 75 18.44 8.08 7.34
CA SER A 75 18.19 7.35 6.11
C SER A 75 16.72 7.38 5.66
N CYS A 76 15.82 7.89 6.50
CA CYS A 76 14.39 7.89 6.23
C CYS A 76 14.02 8.97 5.20
N ALA A 77 13.25 8.58 4.18
CA ALA A 77 12.75 9.50 3.15
C ALA A 77 11.34 9.09 2.72
N ASP A 78 10.48 10.09 2.54
CA ASP A 78 9.16 9.89 1.97
C ASP A 78 9.30 9.56 0.48
N LEU A 79 8.61 8.53 0.03
CA LEU A 79 8.64 8.08 -1.37
C LEU A 79 7.42 8.54 -2.15
N ALA A 80 6.24 8.33 -1.58
CA ALA A 80 5.00 8.66 -2.26
C ALA A 80 3.80 8.69 -1.31
N ARG A 81 2.74 9.35 -1.76
CA ARG A 81 1.41 9.30 -1.18
C ARG A 81 0.53 8.33 -1.95
N SER A 82 -0.39 7.70 -1.26
CA SER A 82 -1.38 6.83 -1.87
C SER A 82 -2.77 7.12 -1.32
N PHE A 83 -3.75 7.14 -2.22
CA PHE A 83 -5.16 7.31 -1.89
C PHE A 83 -5.88 5.98 -1.88
N VAL A 84 -6.83 5.86 -0.98
CA VAL A 84 -7.79 4.76 -0.96
C VAL A 84 -8.81 5.00 -2.07
N GLY A 85 -9.07 3.96 -2.84
CA GLY A 85 -10.04 3.99 -3.92
C GLY A 85 -11.03 2.83 -3.83
N ILE A 86 -11.99 2.87 -4.74
CA ILE A 86 -13.00 1.85 -4.95
C ILE A 86 -12.81 1.25 -6.34
N ALA A 87 -12.94 -0.07 -6.40
CA ALA A 87 -12.96 -0.82 -7.65
C ALA A 87 -14.22 -1.67 -7.76
N VAL A 88 -14.56 -1.98 -9.01
CA VAL A 88 -15.61 -2.90 -9.41
C VAL A 88 -15.03 -4.00 -10.30
N LYS A 89 -15.78 -5.08 -10.52
CA LYS A 89 -15.42 -6.08 -11.51
C LYS A 89 -15.43 -5.47 -12.91
N GLN A 90 -14.51 -5.86 -13.76
CA GLN A 90 -14.42 -5.38 -15.13
C GLN A 90 -15.74 -5.57 -15.88
N GLY A 91 -16.19 -4.48 -16.54
CA GLY A 91 -17.46 -4.43 -17.27
C GLY A 91 -18.69 -4.21 -16.38
N ALA A 92 -18.54 -4.04 -15.08
CA ALA A 92 -19.64 -3.61 -14.21
C ALA A 92 -19.83 -2.08 -14.29
N ASP A 93 -21.05 -1.61 -13.99
CA ASP A 93 -21.33 -0.19 -13.92
C ASP A 93 -20.46 0.50 -12.87
N HIS A 94 -19.96 1.69 -13.20
CA HIS A 94 -19.22 2.53 -12.27
C HIS A 94 -20.21 3.32 -11.39
N PRO A 95 -20.31 3.02 -10.09
CA PRO A 95 -21.20 3.77 -9.21
C PRO A 95 -20.65 5.18 -8.95
N ASP A 96 -21.54 6.11 -8.65
CA ASP A 96 -21.15 7.46 -8.25
C ASP A 96 -20.57 7.45 -6.82
N ILE A 97 -19.33 7.91 -6.70
CA ILE A 97 -18.60 8.08 -5.44
C ILE A 97 -18.07 9.51 -5.28
N SER A 98 -18.55 10.45 -6.10
CA SER A 98 -17.96 11.80 -6.20
C SER A 98 -18.22 12.70 -4.98
N THR A 99 -19.25 12.39 -4.22
CA THR A 99 -19.64 13.13 -3.00
C THR A 99 -19.86 12.18 -1.83
N GLU A 100 -19.86 12.71 -0.61
CA GLU A 100 -20.15 11.91 0.58
C GLU A 100 -21.53 11.23 0.52
N PRO A 101 -22.65 11.91 0.15
CA PRO A 101 -23.93 11.24 0.00
C PRO A 101 -23.94 10.16 -1.07
N ALA A 102 -23.29 10.39 -2.23
CA ALA A 102 -23.20 9.42 -3.31
C ALA A 102 -22.37 8.20 -2.89
N LEU A 103 -21.21 8.41 -2.28
CA LEU A 103 -20.40 7.34 -1.71
C LEU A 103 -21.17 6.51 -0.68
N ARG A 104 -21.88 7.18 0.23
CA ARG A 104 -22.71 6.51 1.24
C ARG A 104 -23.80 5.65 0.58
N ALA A 105 -24.50 6.18 -0.41
CA ALA A 105 -25.53 5.46 -1.15
C ALA A 105 -24.94 4.25 -1.91
N THR A 106 -23.82 4.42 -2.57
CA THR A 106 -23.08 3.35 -3.26
C THR A 106 -22.69 2.23 -2.31
N LEU A 107 -22.09 2.56 -1.16
CA LEU A 107 -21.70 1.57 -0.16
C LEU A 107 -22.91 0.81 0.40
N LEU A 108 -24.01 1.51 0.69
CA LEU A 108 -25.24 0.88 1.20
C LEU A 108 -25.96 0.05 0.14
N GLY A 109 -25.85 0.40 -1.14
CA GLY A 109 -26.45 -0.33 -2.26
C GLY A 109 -25.71 -1.60 -2.65
N ALA A 110 -24.44 -1.72 -2.33
CA ALA A 110 -23.64 -2.89 -2.67
C ALA A 110 -24.07 -4.12 -1.86
N ARG A 111 -24.12 -5.29 -2.51
CA ARG A 111 -24.38 -6.58 -1.84
C ARG A 111 -23.29 -6.95 -0.84
N SER A 112 -22.04 -6.68 -1.20
CA SER A 112 -20.87 -6.92 -0.34
C SER A 112 -19.74 -5.96 -0.70
N VAL A 113 -18.97 -5.54 0.31
CA VAL A 113 -17.77 -4.71 0.18
C VAL A 113 -16.57 -5.48 0.70
N ALA A 114 -15.55 -5.67 -0.14
CA ALA A 114 -14.29 -6.28 0.26
C ALA A 114 -13.31 -5.23 0.79
N TYR A 115 -12.79 -5.43 2.01
CA TYR A 115 -11.74 -4.60 2.58
C TYR A 115 -10.91 -5.38 3.61
N SER A 116 -9.76 -4.85 4.01
CA SER A 116 -8.90 -5.42 5.07
C SER A 116 -8.97 -4.56 6.32
N ARG A 117 -8.74 -5.14 7.51
CA ARG A 117 -8.66 -4.39 8.78
C ARG A 117 -7.24 -4.11 9.26
N ILE A 118 -6.22 -4.66 8.59
CA ILE A 118 -4.82 -4.57 9.03
C ILE A 118 -3.95 -3.70 8.13
N GLY A 119 -4.43 -3.33 6.96
CA GLY A 119 -3.74 -2.41 6.04
C GLY A 119 -4.18 -0.96 6.26
N ALA A 120 -3.35 0.00 5.84
CA ALA A 120 -3.63 1.43 5.98
C ALA A 120 -4.98 1.84 5.36
N SER A 121 -5.31 1.32 4.18
CA SER A 121 -6.59 1.56 3.51
C SER A 121 -7.78 1.03 4.29
N GLY A 122 -7.65 -0.13 4.89
CA GLY A 122 -8.73 -0.75 5.65
C GLY A 122 -8.99 -0.07 6.98
N ILE A 123 -7.95 0.40 7.66
CA ILE A 123 -8.07 1.21 8.88
C ILE A 123 -8.80 2.52 8.56
N LEU A 124 -8.39 3.21 7.49
CA LEU A 124 -9.07 4.44 7.04
C LEU A 124 -10.54 4.16 6.68
N PHE A 125 -10.81 3.09 5.94
CA PHE A 125 -12.16 2.75 5.51
C PHE A 125 -13.06 2.39 6.70
N ALA A 126 -12.57 1.64 7.68
CA ALA A 126 -13.31 1.33 8.90
C ALA A 126 -13.70 2.61 9.66
N GLN A 127 -12.77 3.56 9.81
CA GLN A 127 -13.06 4.86 10.42
C GLN A 127 -14.06 5.69 9.59
N LEU A 128 -13.96 5.62 8.26
CA LEU A 128 -14.87 6.32 7.37
C LEU A 128 -16.31 5.82 7.51
N ILE A 129 -16.55 4.51 7.48
CA ILE A 129 -17.90 3.95 7.61
C ILE A 129 -18.51 4.20 8.99
N GLU A 130 -17.70 4.27 10.05
CA GLU A 130 -18.15 4.72 11.39
C GLU A 130 -18.59 6.19 11.34
N ARG A 131 -17.77 7.08 10.76
CA ARG A 131 -18.08 8.51 10.62
C ARG A 131 -19.34 8.76 9.77
N LEU A 132 -19.57 7.92 8.74
CA LEU A 132 -20.75 7.97 7.88
C LEU A 132 -22.00 7.34 8.54
N GLY A 133 -21.87 6.72 9.71
CA GLY A 133 -22.97 6.06 10.42
C GLY A 133 -23.53 4.83 9.70
N ILE A 134 -22.68 4.08 8.98
CA ILE A 134 -23.07 2.89 8.19
C ILE A 134 -22.23 1.65 8.53
N ALA A 135 -21.43 1.70 9.57
CA ALA A 135 -20.51 0.61 9.89
C ALA A 135 -21.22 -0.71 10.19
N SER A 136 -22.37 -0.66 10.87
CA SER A 136 -23.15 -1.86 11.18
C SER A 136 -23.62 -2.57 9.90
N GLU A 137 -24.23 -1.82 8.98
CA GLU A 137 -24.77 -2.34 7.72
C GLU A 137 -23.67 -2.87 6.80
N ILE A 138 -22.55 -2.15 6.70
CA ILE A 138 -21.42 -2.59 5.88
C ILE A 138 -20.78 -3.83 6.47
N ASN A 139 -20.47 -3.83 7.77
CA ASN A 139 -19.78 -4.95 8.41
C ASN A 139 -20.60 -6.24 8.44
N ALA A 140 -21.94 -6.16 8.47
CA ALA A 140 -22.83 -7.32 8.43
C ALA A 140 -22.70 -8.14 7.13
N ARG A 141 -22.22 -7.54 6.05
CA ARG A 141 -22.11 -8.15 4.71
C ARG A 141 -20.74 -7.95 4.06
N ALA A 142 -19.76 -7.46 4.80
CA ALA A 142 -18.42 -7.25 4.30
C ALA A 142 -17.67 -8.55 4.09
N ASN A 143 -16.88 -8.61 3.03
CA ASN A 143 -15.86 -9.62 2.83
C ASN A 143 -14.53 -9.08 3.37
N ILE A 144 -14.20 -9.43 4.63
CA ILE A 144 -13.00 -8.93 5.29
C ILE A 144 -11.86 -9.90 5.04
N ILE A 145 -10.82 -9.43 4.33
CA ILE A 145 -9.65 -10.27 4.03
C ILE A 145 -8.53 -10.06 5.06
N PRO A 146 -7.84 -11.11 5.48
CA PRO A 146 -6.73 -10.99 6.43
C PRO A 146 -5.45 -10.47 5.76
N SER A 147 -5.29 -10.65 4.45
CA SER A 147 -4.10 -10.24 3.69
C SER A 147 -4.38 -10.28 2.18
N GLY A 148 -3.46 -9.76 1.36
CA GLY A 148 -3.56 -9.80 -0.09
C GLY A 148 -4.38 -8.63 -0.66
N PHE A 149 -4.99 -8.86 -1.82
CA PHE A 149 -5.69 -7.84 -2.58
C PHE A 149 -7.21 -8.01 -2.48
N THR A 150 -7.89 -6.96 -2.02
CA THR A 150 -9.36 -6.96 -1.85
C THR A 150 -10.07 -7.16 -3.18
N ALA A 151 -9.49 -6.64 -4.28
CA ALA A 151 -10.06 -6.73 -5.62
C ALA A 151 -10.13 -8.16 -6.17
N GLU A 152 -9.39 -9.13 -5.61
CA GLU A 152 -9.55 -10.54 -5.95
C GLU A 152 -10.97 -11.05 -5.64
N ARG A 153 -11.65 -10.45 -4.66
CA ARG A 153 -13.04 -10.77 -4.31
C ARG A 153 -14.05 -10.28 -5.34
N LEU A 154 -13.69 -9.28 -6.14
CA LEU A 154 -14.49 -8.87 -7.30
C LEU A 154 -14.40 -9.92 -8.41
N VAL A 155 -13.18 -10.38 -8.69
CA VAL A 155 -12.94 -11.40 -9.73
C VAL A 155 -13.65 -12.70 -9.39
N SER A 156 -13.57 -13.16 -8.13
CA SER A 156 -14.27 -14.37 -7.67
C SER A 156 -15.80 -14.20 -7.53
N GLY A 157 -16.31 -12.96 -7.60
CA GLY A 157 -17.74 -12.67 -7.44
C GLY A 157 -18.23 -12.68 -5.99
N GLU A 158 -17.30 -12.69 -5.02
CA GLU A 158 -17.63 -12.66 -3.59
C GLU A 158 -17.99 -11.26 -3.09
N ALA A 159 -17.60 -10.20 -3.82
CA ALA A 159 -17.93 -8.83 -3.50
C ALA A 159 -18.29 -8.03 -4.77
N ASP A 160 -19.07 -6.96 -4.58
CA ASP A 160 -19.42 -6.02 -5.64
C ASP A 160 -18.48 -4.83 -5.69
N LEU A 161 -17.97 -4.42 -4.50
CA LEU A 161 -17.01 -3.34 -4.35
C LEU A 161 -15.77 -3.84 -3.62
N ALA A 162 -14.60 -3.34 -4.03
CA ALA A 162 -13.35 -3.53 -3.29
C ALA A 162 -12.77 -2.17 -2.91
N VAL A 163 -12.30 -2.07 -1.67
CA VAL A 163 -11.70 -0.87 -1.10
C VAL A 163 -10.25 -1.18 -0.70
N GLN A 164 -9.31 -0.49 -1.33
CA GLN A 164 -7.88 -0.62 -1.04
C GLN A 164 -7.12 0.62 -1.54
N GLN A 165 -5.80 0.69 -1.31
CA GLN A 165 -4.98 1.70 -1.98
C GLN A 165 -5.11 1.54 -3.50
N ILE A 166 -5.22 2.65 -4.24
CA ILE A 166 -5.36 2.60 -5.71
C ILE A 166 -4.19 1.83 -6.34
N SER A 167 -2.99 1.99 -5.81
CA SER A 167 -1.80 1.26 -6.26
C SER A 167 -1.91 -0.26 -6.09
N GLU A 168 -2.64 -0.72 -5.09
CA GLU A 168 -2.89 -2.14 -4.84
C GLU A 168 -4.02 -2.67 -5.74
N LEU A 169 -5.09 -1.90 -5.92
CA LEU A 169 -6.20 -2.24 -6.83
C LEU A 169 -5.68 -2.46 -8.26
N LYS A 170 -4.80 -1.57 -8.75
CA LYS A 170 -4.20 -1.65 -10.09
C LYS A 170 -3.38 -2.91 -10.37
N LEU A 171 -3.02 -3.69 -9.33
CA LEU A 171 -2.29 -4.95 -9.50
C LEU A 171 -3.18 -6.15 -9.83
N VAL A 172 -4.48 -6.02 -9.70
CA VAL A 172 -5.42 -7.12 -9.95
C VAL A 172 -6.06 -6.96 -11.32
N SER A 173 -5.90 -7.97 -12.18
CA SER A 173 -6.54 -8.03 -13.49
C SER A 173 -8.02 -8.39 -13.36
N GLY A 174 -8.83 -7.93 -14.32
CA GLY A 174 -10.28 -8.26 -14.36
C GLY A 174 -11.13 -7.35 -13.45
N ILE A 175 -10.58 -6.20 -13.08
CA ILE A 175 -11.31 -5.16 -12.34
C ILE A 175 -11.13 -3.79 -13.02
N GLU A 176 -11.95 -2.85 -12.60
CA GLU A 176 -11.85 -1.45 -12.99
C GLU A 176 -11.86 -0.57 -11.73
N VAL A 177 -10.91 0.37 -11.67
CA VAL A 177 -10.85 1.34 -10.59
C VAL A 177 -11.85 2.45 -10.90
N VAL A 178 -12.87 2.59 -10.07
CA VAL A 178 -13.90 3.65 -10.18
C VAL A 178 -13.25 5.02 -9.91
N GLY A 179 -12.44 5.10 -8.87
CA GLY A 179 -11.73 6.32 -8.49
C GLY A 179 -11.34 6.33 -7.02
N PRO A 180 -10.70 7.42 -6.57
CA PRO A 180 -10.42 7.64 -5.15
C PRO A 180 -11.71 7.94 -4.38
N ILE A 181 -11.74 7.55 -3.10
CA ILE A 181 -12.67 8.13 -2.13
C ILE A 181 -12.50 9.67 -2.16
N PRO A 182 -13.56 10.48 -2.05
CA PRO A 182 -13.43 11.94 -2.11
C PRO A 182 -12.34 12.46 -1.18
N HIS A 183 -11.49 13.36 -1.68
CA HIS A 183 -10.28 13.82 -0.98
C HIS A 183 -10.58 14.41 0.40
N HIS A 184 -11.73 15.09 0.59
CA HIS A 184 -12.13 15.65 1.88
C HIS A 184 -12.54 14.59 2.92
N LEU A 185 -12.74 13.34 2.49
CA LEU A 185 -13.10 12.21 3.34
C LEU A 185 -11.91 11.32 3.71
N GLN A 186 -10.74 11.57 3.15
CA GLN A 186 -9.55 10.79 3.43
C GLN A 186 -8.29 11.65 3.55
N THR A 187 -7.35 11.16 4.36
CA THR A 187 -5.98 11.64 4.35
C THR A 187 -5.14 10.59 3.62
N PRO A 188 -4.36 10.96 2.60
CA PRO A 188 -3.53 10.00 1.89
C PRO A 188 -2.49 9.39 2.84
N ALA A 189 -2.26 8.09 2.71
CA ALA A 189 -1.16 7.45 3.40
C ALA A 189 0.17 7.88 2.77
N VAL A 190 1.12 8.31 3.57
CA VAL A 190 2.51 8.55 3.15
C VAL A 190 3.30 7.27 3.36
N PHE A 191 3.99 6.82 2.32
CA PHE A 191 4.90 5.68 2.40
C PHE A 191 6.33 6.16 2.32
N SER A 192 7.13 5.73 3.29
CA SER A 192 8.52 6.16 3.46
C SER A 192 9.43 4.94 3.51
N ALA A 193 10.65 5.11 3.03
CA ALA A 193 11.69 4.09 3.08
C ALA A 193 12.79 4.48 4.04
N GLY A 194 13.43 3.49 4.68
CA GLY A 194 14.56 3.70 5.55
C GLY A 194 15.39 2.44 5.73
N ARG A 195 16.66 2.61 6.10
CA ARG A 195 17.57 1.52 6.41
C ARG A 195 17.38 1.07 7.86
N LEU A 196 17.43 -0.25 8.07
CA LEU A 196 17.47 -0.79 9.43
C LEU A 196 18.87 -0.66 10.04
N ALA A 197 18.94 -0.34 11.34
CA ALA A 197 20.20 -0.18 12.05
C ALA A 197 21.02 -1.48 12.10
N ALA A 198 20.36 -2.64 12.10
CA ALA A 198 21.00 -3.95 12.08
C ALA A 198 21.56 -4.36 10.70
N SER A 199 21.27 -3.60 9.63
CA SER A 199 21.78 -3.93 8.28
C SER A 199 23.30 -3.84 8.25
N LYS A 200 23.91 -4.91 7.73
CA LYS A 200 25.35 -4.97 7.43
C LYS A 200 25.69 -4.47 6.03
N ARG A 201 24.67 -4.09 5.25
CA ARG A 201 24.79 -3.65 3.84
C ARG A 201 24.54 -2.15 3.73
N VAL A 202 25.28 -1.35 4.49
CA VAL A 202 25.05 0.09 4.62
C VAL A 202 25.09 0.80 3.27
N GLU A 203 26.21 0.71 2.54
CA GLU A 203 26.38 1.41 1.27
C GLU A 203 25.39 0.96 0.17
N PRO A 204 25.14 -0.35 -0.07
CA PRO A 204 24.14 -0.77 -1.02
C PRO A 204 22.72 -0.31 -0.67
N SER A 205 22.37 -0.30 0.62
CA SER A 205 21.06 0.17 1.10
C SER A 205 20.88 1.66 0.89
N ASP A 206 21.87 2.47 1.27
CA ASP A 206 21.82 3.92 1.11
C ASP A 206 21.76 4.31 -0.38
N ARG A 207 22.46 3.57 -1.25
CA ARG A 207 22.37 3.73 -2.71
C ARG A 207 20.96 3.41 -3.23
N LEU A 208 20.33 2.33 -2.73
CA LEU A 208 18.96 1.98 -3.09
C LEU A 208 17.98 3.07 -2.63
N LEU A 209 18.09 3.55 -1.39
CA LEU A 209 17.23 4.62 -0.87
C LEU A 209 17.35 5.90 -1.70
N LYS A 210 18.58 6.30 -2.07
CA LYS A 210 18.80 7.44 -2.95
C LYS A 210 18.16 7.25 -4.33
N TYR A 211 18.23 6.04 -4.89
CA TYR A 211 17.58 5.71 -6.15
C TYR A 211 16.06 5.81 -6.05
N LEU A 212 15.46 5.22 -5.01
CA LEU A 212 14.01 5.24 -4.79
C LEU A 212 13.44 6.66 -4.64
N GLY A 213 14.21 7.59 -4.06
CA GLY A 213 13.85 9.01 -3.94
C GLY A 213 14.24 9.87 -5.16
N SER A 214 14.75 9.28 -6.25
CA SER A 214 15.19 10.04 -7.42
C SER A 214 14.02 10.43 -8.34
N PRO A 215 14.15 11.55 -9.10
CA PRO A 215 13.15 11.94 -10.10
C PRO A 215 12.90 10.87 -11.17
N GLU A 216 13.87 10.00 -11.44
CA GLU A 216 13.79 8.88 -12.38
C GLU A 216 12.70 7.88 -11.99
N VAL A 217 12.47 7.70 -10.69
CA VAL A 217 11.47 6.77 -10.15
C VAL A 217 10.06 7.37 -10.13
N ALA A 218 9.92 8.68 -10.18
CA ALA A 218 8.64 9.37 -10.06
C ALA A 218 7.60 8.96 -11.11
N SER A 219 8.02 8.71 -12.37
CA SER A 219 7.09 8.23 -13.41
C SER A 219 6.54 6.85 -13.09
N VAL A 220 7.39 5.93 -12.63
CA VAL A 220 6.97 4.58 -12.24
C VAL A 220 6.03 4.59 -11.04
N LEU A 221 6.26 5.48 -10.08
CA LEU A 221 5.35 5.67 -8.95
C LEU A 221 3.96 6.12 -9.42
N ARG A 222 3.89 7.14 -10.31
CA ARG A 222 2.60 7.63 -10.88
C ARG A 222 1.88 6.55 -11.69
N GLU A 223 2.59 5.82 -12.56
CA GLU A 223 2.04 4.71 -13.33
C GLU A 223 1.46 3.62 -12.42
N SER A 224 2.08 3.40 -11.27
CA SER A 224 1.62 2.48 -10.23
C SER A 224 0.44 3.01 -9.41
N GLY A 225 -0.03 4.24 -9.65
CA GLY A 225 -1.15 4.84 -8.90
C GLY A 225 -0.75 5.51 -7.59
N LEU A 226 0.50 5.93 -7.48
CA LEU A 226 1.07 6.65 -6.34
C LEU A 226 1.38 8.10 -6.74
N GLU A 227 1.40 9.00 -5.76
CA GLU A 227 1.81 10.40 -5.92
C GLU A 227 3.18 10.62 -5.25
N PRO A 228 4.27 10.76 -6.04
CA PRO A 228 5.61 11.03 -5.52
C PRO A 228 5.71 12.37 -4.82
#